data_58203bcfce17d30977483ef453ba882a
#
_entry.id   58203bcfce17d30977483ef453ba882a
#
_cell.length_a   1.000
_cell.length_b   1.000
_cell.length_c   1.000
_cell.angle_alpha   90.00
_cell.angle_beta   90.00
_cell.angle_gamma   90.00
#
_symmetry.space_group_name_H-M   'P 1'
#
loop_
_entity.id
_entity.type
_entity.pdbx_description
1 polymer ?
#
loop_
_entity_poly.entity_id
_entity_poly.type
_entity_poly.pdbx_seq_one_letter_code
_entity_poly.pdbx_strand_id
1 'polypeptide(L)' 'MKSELNSKDYVTFARKFVKETVDIMDIEELKSIVSDRIHEEIQEQEDTYGQEGAFEEMKSWDEGTFLSVAEEFELELEEV' A
#
# COMPACT_ATOMS: atom_id res chain seq x y z
N MET A 1 -12.02 -2.09 -15.85
CA MET A 1 -12.15 -1.93 -14.40
C MET A 1 -11.26 -2.87 -13.65
N LYS A 2 -10.39 -2.32 -12.83
CA LYS A 2 -9.51 -3.12 -12.00
C LYS A 2 -9.89 -2.94 -10.53
N SER A 3 -10.36 -4.00 -9.91
CA SER A 3 -10.58 -4.02 -8.46
C SER A 3 -9.50 -4.83 -7.78
N GLU A 4 -8.71 -5.55 -8.56
CA GLU A 4 -7.56 -6.33 -8.07
C GLU A 4 -6.41 -6.21 -9.03
N LEU A 5 -5.20 -6.41 -8.51
CA LEU A 5 -3.98 -6.41 -9.30
C LEU A 5 -3.44 -7.83 -9.40
N ASN A 6 -2.72 -8.15 -10.48
CA ASN A 6 -2.05 -9.43 -10.55
C ASN A 6 -0.88 -9.41 -9.55
N SER A 7 -0.29 -10.56 -9.27
CA SER A 7 0.76 -10.67 -8.25
C SER A 7 1.92 -9.72 -8.47
N LYS A 8 2.35 -9.57 -9.70
CA LYS A 8 3.47 -8.71 -10.04
C LYS A 8 3.13 -7.23 -9.79
N ASP A 9 1.97 -6.80 -10.27
CA ASP A 9 1.53 -5.43 -10.09
C ASP A 9 1.27 -5.12 -8.63
N TYR A 10 0.70 -6.07 -7.89
CA TYR A 10 0.45 -5.89 -6.47
C TYR A 10 1.76 -5.67 -5.70
N VAL A 11 2.79 -6.46 -5.98
CA VAL A 11 4.08 -6.30 -5.31
C VAL A 11 4.67 -4.92 -5.61
N THR A 12 4.60 -4.50 -6.87
CA THR A 12 5.11 -3.19 -7.28
C THR A 12 4.32 -2.07 -6.60
N PHE A 13 3.00 -2.21 -6.54
CA PHE A 13 2.10 -1.26 -5.89
C PHE A 13 2.47 -1.11 -4.41
N ALA A 14 2.60 -2.23 -3.71
CA ALA A 14 2.90 -2.21 -2.28
C ALA A 14 4.26 -1.56 -2.00
N ARG A 15 5.26 -1.88 -2.80
CA ARG A 15 6.59 -1.30 -2.65
C ARG A 15 6.58 0.21 -2.86
N LYS A 16 5.88 0.64 -3.90
CA LYS A 16 5.78 2.05 -4.21
C LYS A 16 5.03 2.79 -3.11
N PHE A 17 3.94 2.23 -2.64
CA PHE A 17 3.18 2.82 -1.55
C PHE A 17 4.05 3.00 -0.31
N VAL A 18 4.76 1.95 0.10
CA VAL A 18 5.59 2.00 1.30
C VAL A 18 6.70 3.03 1.14
N LYS A 19 7.35 3.04 -0.01
CA LYS A 19 8.43 3.99 -0.26
C LYS A 19 7.95 5.42 -0.14
N GLU A 20 6.85 5.75 -0.80
CA GLU A 20 6.33 7.12 -0.77
C GLU A 20 5.81 7.52 0.61
N THR A 21 5.16 6.59 1.30
CA THR A 21 4.67 6.85 2.65
C THR A 21 5.82 7.14 3.61
N VAL A 22 6.87 6.36 3.56
CA VAL A 22 8.03 6.54 4.44
C VAL A 22 8.80 7.81 4.09
N ASP A 23 8.89 8.14 2.82
CA ASP A 23 9.54 9.38 2.38
C ASP A 23 8.85 10.63 2.95
N ILE A 24 7.53 10.58 3.04
CA ILE A 24 6.73 11.70 3.60
C ILE A 24 6.96 11.84 5.11
N MET A 25 7.23 10.75 5.80
CA MET A 25 7.38 10.75 7.25
C MET A 25 8.62 11.46 7.78
N ASP A 26 9.60 11.74 6.93
CA ASP A 26 10.82 12.45 7.30
C ASP A 26 11.53 11.82 8.53
N ILE A 27 11.68 10.49 8.52
CA ILE A 27 12.28 9.74 9.60
C ILE A 27 13.52 8.97 9.10
N GLU A 28 14.52 9.69 8.62
CA GLU A 28 15.67 9.09 7.94
C GLU A 28 16.32 7.91 8.64
N GLU A 29 16.51 8.01 9.95
CA GLU A 29 17.20 6.95 10.69
C GLU A 29 16.39 5.67 10.84
N LEU A 30 15.07 5.78 10.82
CA LEU A 30 14.17 4.64 11.05
C LEU A 30 13.42 4.17 9.82
N LYS A 31 13.73 4.73 8.66
CA LYS A 31 13.03 4.38 7.42
C LYS A 31 12.98 2.89 7.15
N SER A 32 14.11 2.22 7.33
CA SER A 32 14.20 0.80 7.07
C SER A 32 13.30 -0.01 8.00
N ILE A 33 13.29 0.34 9.28
CA ILE A 33 12.48 -0.35 10.27
C ILE A 33 10.99 -0.11 10.01
N VAL A 34 10.63 1.14 9.73
CA VAL A 34 9.23 1.50 9.46
C VAL A 34 8.75 0.85 8.17
N SER A 35 9.59 0.85 7.13
CA SER A 35 9.26 0.20 5.86
C SER A 35 8.97 -1.28 6.07
N ASP A 36 9.82 -1.97 6.81
CA ASP A 36 9.63 -3.38 7.08
C ASP A 36 8.33 -3.64 7.85
N ARG A 37 8.05 -2.78 8.80
CA ARG A 37 6.83 -2.91 9.59
C ARG A 37 5.57 -2.69 8.75
N ILE A 38 5.57 -1.67 7.91
CA ILE A 38 4.43 -1.40 7.03
C ILE A 38 4.22 -2.58 6.08
N HIS A 39 5.30 -3.08 5.46
CA HIS A 39 5.21 -4.25 4.59
C HIS A 39 4.66 -5.46 5.32
N GLU A 40 5.12 -5.69 6.52
CA GLU A 40 4.68 -6.83 7.32
C GLU A 40 3.19 -6.75 7.64
N GLU A 41 2.72 -5.59 8.05
CA GLU A 41 1.31 -5.40 8.36
C GLU A 41 0.43 -5.50 7.12
N ILE A 42 0.87 -4.95 6.00
CA ILE A 42 0.14 -5.08 4.73
C ILE A 42 0.08 -6.54 4.31
N GLN A 43 1.19 -7.26 4.41
CA GLN A 43 1.24 -8.66 4.04
C GLN A 43 0.31 -9.50 4.92
N GLU A 44 0.28 -9.20 6.20
CA GLU A 44 -0.58 -9.90 7.14
C GLU A 44 -2.05 -9.70 6.80
N GLN A 45 -2.43 -8.48 6.44
CA GLN A 45 -3.80 -8.20 6.04
C GLN A 45 -4.13 -8.87 4.71
N GLU A 46 -3.18 -8.89 3.79
CA GLU A 46 -3.38 -9.56 2.52
C GLU A 46 -3.58 -11.07 2.72
N ASP A 47 -2.79 -11.68 3.60
CA ASP A 47 -2.91 -13.11 3.89
C ASP A 47 -4.26 -13.46 4.52
N THR A 48 -4.80 -12.54 5.30
CA THR A 48 -6.06 -12.78 6.01
C THR A 48 -7.29 -12.43 5.17
N TYR A 49 -7.24 -11.31 4.46
CA TYR A 49 -8.42 -10.77 3.76
C TYR A 49 -8.20 -10.56 2.26
N GLY A 50 -7.04 -10.90 1.74
CA GLY A 50 -6.71 -10.68 0.35
C GLY A 50 -6.30 -9.24 0.08
N GLN A 51 -6.25 -8.86 -1.20
CA GLN A 51 -5.81 -7.51 -1.58
C GLN A 51 -6.68 -6.42 -0.97
N GLU A 52 -7.97 -6.68 -0.82
CA GLU A 52 -8.87 -5.70 -0.22
C GLU A 52 -8.41 -5.31 1.18
N GLY A 53 -8.01 -6.30 1.99
CA GLY A 53 -7.49 -6.04 3.33
C GLY A 53 -6.20 -5.24 3.29
N ALA A 54 -5.30 -5.59 2.37
CA ALA A 54 -4.05 -4.87 2.20
C ALA A 54 -4.30 -3.41 1.83
N PHE A 55 -5.24 -3.15 0.94
CA PHE A 55 -5.57 -1.78 0.54
C PHE A 55 -6.16 -0.97 1.69
N GLU A 56 -6.98 -1.60 2.52
CA GLU A 56 -7.52 -0.92 3.71
C GLU A 56 -6.40 -0.56 4.69
N GLU A 57 -5.43 -1.43 4.85
CA GLU A 57 -4.28 -1.17 5.71
C GLU A 57 -3.47 0.00 5.16
N MET A 58 -3.24 0.04 3.85
CA MET A 58 -2.53 1.16 3.21
C MET A 58 -3.26 2.48 3.44
N LYS A 59 -4.58 2.49 3.29
CA LYS A 59 -5.36 3.70 3.57
C LYS A 59 -5.22 4.16 5.01
N SER A 60 -5.11 3.21 5.93
CA SER A 60 -4.94 3.52 7.35
C SER A 60 -3.61 4.21 7.62
N TRP A 61 -2.57 3.84 6.86
CA TRP A 61 -1.26 4.48 7.00
C TRP A 61 -1.21 5.86 6.37
N ASP A 62 -1.66 5.98 5.12
CA ASP A 62 -1.66 7.26 4.40
C ASP A 62 -2.61 7.17 3.21
N GLU A 63 -3.82 7.65 3.40
CA GLU A 63 -4.85 7.59 2.37
C GLU A 63 -4.45 8.35 1.11
N GLY A 64 -3.86 9.51 1.27
CA GLY A 64 -3.45 10.33 0.12
C GLY A 64 -2.44 9.61 -0.77
N THR A 65 -1.42 9.02 -0.15
CA THR A 65 -0.42 8.26 -0.89
C THR A 65 -1.05 7.04 -1.54
N PHE A 66 -1.93 6.35 -0.82
CA PHE A 66 -2.62 5.19 -1.38
C PHE A 66 -3.41 5.56 -2.63
N LEU A 67 -4.19 6.62 -2.56
CA LEU A 67 -4.99 7.06 -3.71
C LEU A 67 -4.12 7.47 -4.89
N SER A 68 -3.00 8.13 -4.62
CA SER A 68 -2.07 8.53 -5.66
C SER A 68 -1.48 7.32 -6.40
N VAL A 69 -1.04 6.32 -5.66
CA VAL A 69 -0.48 5.10 -6.25
C VAL A 69 -1.56 4.29 -6.96
N ALA A 70 -2.76 4.23 -6.38
CA ALA A 70 -3.88 3.54 -7.01
C ALA A 70 -4.21 4.13 -8.37
N GLU A 71 -4.16 5.46 -8.48
CA GLU A 71 -4.40 6.14 -9.74
C GLU A 71 -3.36 5.77 -10.78
N GLU A 72 -2.09 5.67 -10.39
CA GLU A 72 -1.03 5.28 -11.32
C GLU A 72 -1.23 3.87 -11.88
N PHE A 73 -1.82 2.98 -11.11
CA PHE A 73 -2.09 1.62 -11.52
C PHE A 73 -3.48 1.44 -12.14
N GLU A 74 -4.21 2.54 -12.30
CA GLU A 74 -5.58 2.52 -12.81
C GLU A 74 -6.49 1.60 -12.01
N LEU A 75 -6.24 1.52 -10.71
CA LEU A 75 -7.03 0.70 -9.81
C LEU A 75 -8.34 1.42 -9.49
N GLU A 76 -9.45 0.76 -9.75
CA GLU A 76 -10.74 1.31 -9.41
C GLU A 76 -11.14 0.89 -8.01
N LEU A 77 -11.44 1.88 -7.20
CA LEU A 77 -11.88 1.65 -5.84
C LEU A 77 -13.37 1.88 -5.77
N GLU A 78 -14.06 0.99 -5.06
CA GLU A 78 -15.47 1.19 -4.84
C GLU A 78 -15.67 2.30 -3.82
N GLU A 79 -16.34 3.34 -4.26
CA GLU A 79 -16.73 4.39 -3.35
C GLU A 79 -18.17 4.15 -2.93
N VAL A 80 -18.37 4.15 -1.67
CA VAL A 80 -19.71 3.96 -1.11
C VAL A 80 -20.27 5.32 -0.73
#